data_0a97b9fe94e53dbf8d0b7a8b85b02cdc
#
_entry.id   0a97b9fe94e53dbf8d0b7a8b85b02cdc
#
_cell.length_a   1.000
_cell.length_b   1.000
_cell.length_c   1.000
_cell.angle_alpha   90.00
_cell.angle_beta   90.00
_cell.angle_gamma   90.00
#
_symmetry.space_group_name_H-M   'P 1'
#
loop_
_entity.id
_entity.type
_entity.pdbx_description
1 polymer ?
#
loop_
_entity_poly.entity_id
_entity_poly.type
_entity_poly.pdbx_seq_one_letter_code
_entity_poly.pdbx_strand_id
1 'polypeptide(L)'
;MASVPREHDPRITVIQKELFDERKSKRQRYSELVVGQPGLWALIKYEIVMTFSAGVPGALGLFLRSLLYPLLLGKAGRGVTFGVGVILRHPHKIRLGDQVVIDDYCCLDAKGTDNRGIDIGARAFVGRNTILSCKNGDIVIDEEANLGFNVEVFSASRVRVGKKVLIAAYTYLVGGDHLYDRTDIPVLDQGRTARGIEVADHAWLGAHVVVTDGSRVGQDAIVGAGAVVVGEVPDFAIATGIPAKVVRDRRDVTV
;
A
#
# COMPACT_ATOMS: atom_id res chain seq x y z
N MET A 1 27.03 -19.37 -2.21
CA MET A 1 26.08 -18.26 -2.45
C MET A 1 25.63 -18.38 -3.89
N ALA A 2 24.42 -18.89 -4.13
CA ALA A 2 23.87 -19.02 -5.48
C ALA A 2 23.39 -17.63 -5.93
N SER A 3 23.91 -17.16 -7.04
CA SER A 3 23.48 -15.90 -7.68
C SER A 3 22.04 -16.07 -8.19
N VAL A 4 21.11 -15.37 -7.58
CA VAL A 4 19.75 -15.21 -8.11
C VAL A 4 19.86 -14.54 -9.49
N PRO A 5 19.21 -15.06 -10.55
CA PRO A 5 19.23 -14.43 -11.87
C PRO A 5 18.64 -13.04 -11.77
N ARG A 6 19.42 -12.03 -12.16
CA ARG A 6 18.99 -10.63 -12.24
C ARG A 6 18.21 -10.45 -13.54
N GLU A 7 16.98 -10.89 -13.56
CA GLU A 7 16.09 -10.64 -14.67
C GLU A 7 15.60 -9.18 -14.57
N HIS A 8 15.87 -8.41 -15.59
CA HIS A 8 15.35 -7.07 -15.77
C HIS A 8 13.84 -7.21 -15.97
N ASP A 9 13.04 -6.98 -14.91
CA ASP A 9 11.59 -7.09 -15.01
C ASP A 9 11.04 -5.94 -15.89
N PRO A 10 10.62 -6.22 -17.14
CA PRO A 10 10.13 -5.19 -18.06
C PRO A 10 8.83 -4.52 -17.57
N ARG A 11 8.20 -5.07 -16.52
CA ARG A 11 6.95 -4.55 -15.93
C ARG A 11 7.18 -3.30 -15.08
N ILE A 12 8.43 -3.05 -14.67
CA ILE A 12 8.78 -1.83 -13.93
C ILE A 12 8.96 -0.69 -14.93
N THR A 13 7.85 -0.23 -15.47
CA THR A 13 7.83 0.93 -16.36
C THR A 13 8.27 2.14 -15.55
N VAL A 14 9.30 2.82 -16.01
CA VAL A 14 9.75 4.05 -15.40
C VAL A 14 8.62 5.06 -15.53
N ILE A 15 7.95 5.38 -14.42
CA ILE A 15 6.81 6.32 -14.36
C ILE A 15 7.14 7.63 -15.08
N GLN A 16 8.39 8.07 -15.02
CA GLN A 16 8.89 9.23 -15.72
C GLN A 16 8.72 9.12 -17.25
N LYS A 17 8.92 7.93 -17.86
CA LYS A 17 8.69 7.76 -19.31
C LYS A 17 7.22 7.94 -19.67
N GLU A 18 6.30 7.49 -18.82
CA GLU A 18 4.86 7.69 -19.05
C GLU A 18 4.43 9.14 -18.86
N LEU A 19 5.00 9.82 -17.85
CA LEU A 19 4.71 11.22 -17.54
C LEU A 19 5.18 12.16 -18.65
N PHE A 20 6.31 11.86 -19.29
CA PHE A 20 6.93 12.69 -20.32
C PHE A 20 6.72 12.18 -21.75
N ASP A 21 5.81 11.21 -21.97
CA ASP A 21 5.48 10.77 -23.33
C ASP A 21 4.70 11.87 -24.08
N GLU A 22 5.43 12.63 -24.91
CA GLU A 22 4.87 13.75 -25.70
C GLU A 22 3.83 13.31 -26.72
N ARG A 23 3.79 12.01 -27.08
CA ARG A 23 2.80 11.46 -28.04
C ARG A 23 1.39 11.39 -27.48
N LYS A 24 1.25 11.43 -26.13
CA LYS A 24 -0.04 11.34 -25.45
C LYS A 24 -0.58 12.72 -25.11
N SER A 25 -1.86 12.95 -25.36
CA SER A 25 -2.54 14.16 -24.90
C SER A 25 -2.59 14.24 -23.38
N LYS A 26 -2.71 15.46 -22.80
CA LYS A 26 -2.86 15.65 -21.35
C LYS A 26 -4.03 14.82 -20.78
N ARG A 27 -5.14 14.74 -21.49
CA ARG A 27 -6.31 13.95 -21.11
C ARG A 27 -6.01 12.45 -21.06
N GLN A 28 -5.30 11.92 -22.06
CA GLN A 28 -4.92 10.51 -22.09
C GLN A 28 -4.00 10.17 -20.93
N ARG A 29 -2.96 10.98 -20.68
CA ARG A 29 -2.04 10.81 -19.54
C ARG A 29 -2.79 10.82 -18.21
N TYR A 30 -3.70 11.78 -18.03
CA TYR A 30 -4.53 11.85 -16.82
C TYR A 30 -5.41 10.60 -16.66
N SER A 31 -6.11 10.19 -17.71
CA SER A 31 -6.97 9.01 -17.68
C SER A 31 -6.17 7.73 -17.35
N GLU A 32 -5.00 7.56 -17.94
CA GLU A 32 -4.13 6.41 -17.67
C GLU A 32 -3.52 6.43 -16.28
N LEU A 33 -3.10 7.60 -15.77
CA LEU A 33 -2.45 7.71 -14.46
C LEU A 33 -3.42 7.69 -13.28
N VAL A 34 -4.66 8.14 -13.49
CA VAL A 34 -5.61 8.34 -12.39
C VAL A 34 -6.78 7.35 -12.48
N VAL A 35 -7.46 7.32 -13.63
CA VAL A 35 -8.65 6.47 -13.80
C VAL A 35 -8.28 5.01 -14.07
N GLY A 36 -7.27 4.79 -14.90
CA GLY A 36 -6.75 3.46 -15.25
C GLY A 36 -7.67 2.62 -16.13
N GLN A 37 -8.76 3.19 -16.63
CA GLN A 37 -9.70 2.55 -17.55
C GLN A 37 -9.81 3.38 -18.84
N PRO A 38 -9.85 2.72 -20.01
CA PRO A 38 -10.01 3.41 -21.28
C PRO A 38 -11.43 3.95 -21.46
N GLY A 39 -11.54 5.01 -22.26
CA GLY A 39 -12.83 5.54 -22.68
C GLY A 39 -13.29 6.78 -21.91
N LEU A 40 -14.07 7.61 -22.63
CA LEU A 40 -14.54 8.88 -22.09
C LEU A 40 -15.54 8.70 -20.93
N TRP A 41 -16.36 7.65 -20.95
CA TRP A 41 -17.34 7.39 -19.91
C TRP A 41 -16.71 7.04 -18.55
N ALA A 42 -15.62 6.28 -18.54
CA ALA A 42 -14.88 5.99 -17.31
C ALA A 42 -14.33 7.29 -16.69
N LEU A 43 -13.77 8.16 -17.52
CA LEU A 43 -13.29 9.47 -17.09
C LEU A 43 -14.42 10.34 -16.55
N ILE A 44 -15.52 10.52 -17.29
CA ILE A 44 -16.66 11.35 -16.87
C ILE A 44 -17.25 10.83 -15.55
N LYS A 45 -17.45 9.51 -15.44
CA LYS A 45 -17.95 8.88 -14.22
C LYS A 45 -17.03 9.18 -13.01
N TYR A 46 -15.72 9.02 -13.19
CA TYR A 46 -14.75 9.32 -12.17
C TYR A 46 -14.81 10.78 -11.74
N GLU A 47 -14.78 11.72 -12.69
CA GLU A 47 -14.82 13.17 -12.40
C GLU A 47 -16.11 13.59 -11.67
N ILE A 48 -17.26 13.09 -12.10
CA ILE A 48 -18.54 13.35 -11.43
C ILE A 48 -18.48 12.88 -9.97
N VAL A 49 -18.10 11.63 -9.75
CA VAL A 49 -18.04 11.06 -8.39
C VAL A 49 -17.07 11.86 -7.51
N MET A 50 -15.86 12.10 -7.97
CA MET A 50 -14.84 12.79 -7.17
C MET A 50 -15.22 14.24 -6.91
N THR A 51 -15.72 14.98 -7.92
CA THR A 51 -16.09 16.38 -7.78
C THR A 51 -17.21 16.59 -6.77
N PHE A 52 -18.23 15.74 -6.79
CA PHE A 52 -19.41 15.91 -5.93
C PHE A 52 -19.31 15.26 -4.56
N SER A 53 -18.26 14.49 -4.26
CA SER A 53 -18.19 13.80 -2.97
C SER A 53 -16.86 13.93 -2.22
N ALA A 54 -15.73 14.03 -2.89
CA ALA A 54 -14.43 13.91 -2.24
C ALA A 54 -14.17 15.01 -1.20
N GLY A 55 -14.47 16.26 -1.54
CA GLY A 55 -14.22 17.42 -0.68
C GLY A 55 -15.39 17.83 0.23
N VAL A 56 -16.53 17.16 0.16
CA VAL A 56 -17.71 17.54 0.96
C VAL A 56 -17.51 17.14 2.42
N PRO A 57 -17.54 18.10 3.37
CA PRO A 57 -17.29 17.80 4.78
C PRO A 57 -18.52 17.22 5.50
N GLY A 58 -18.29 16.69 6.72
CA GLY A 58 -19.32 16.30 7.67
C GLY A 58 -20.19 15.13 7.22
N ALA A 59 -21.37 14.99 7.84
CA ALA A 59 -22.27 13.86 7.63
C ALA A 59 -22.77 13.73 6.17
N LEU A 60 -23.02 14.86 5.51
CA LEU A 60 -23.40 14.87 4.09
C LEU A 60 -22.29 14.27 3.23
N GLY A 61 -21.04 14.66 3.48
CA GLY A 61 -19.89 14.13 2.75
C GLY A 61 -19.71 12.62 2.99
N LEU A 62 -19.83 12.16 4.23
CA LEU A 62 -19.80 10.72 4.55
C LEU A 62 -20.89 9.96 3.78
N PHE A 63 -22.11 10.45 3.78
CA PHE A 63 -23.22 9.85 3.04
C PHE A 63 -22.95 9.81 1.53
N LEU A 64 -22.51 10.92 0.93
CA LEU A 64 -22.24 10.98 -0.50
C LEU A 64 -21.13 10.02 -0.90
N ARG A 65 -20.03 9.96 -0.15
CA ARG A 65 -18.92 9.04 -0.44
C ARG A 65 -19.32 7.58 -0.26
N SER A 66 -20.11 7.25 0.76
CA SER A 66 -20.61 5.88 0.95
C SER A 66 -21.51 5.41 -0.21
N LEU A 67 -22.21 6.33 -0.86
CA LEU A 67 -23.07 6.04 -2.01
C LEU A 67 -22.31 6.04 -3.34
N LEU A 68 -21.40 6.98 -3.56
CA LEU A 68 -20.81 7.25 -4.86
C LEU A 68 -19.48 6.52 -5.09
N TYR A 69 -18.62 6.39 -4.08
CA TYR A 69 -17.31 5.73 -4.25
C TYR A 69 -17.43 4.25 -4.64
N PRO A 70 -18.39 3.46 -4.12
CA PRO A 70 -18.59 2.09 -4.57
C PRO A 70 -18.82 1.94 -6.07
N LEU A 71 -19.34 2.96 -6.74
CA LEU A 71 -19.53 2.96 -8.19
C LEU A 71 -18.21 2.94 -8.97
N LEU A 72 -17.12 3.41 -8.38
CA LEU A 72 -15.79 3.44 -8.99
C LEU A 72 -14.99 2.16 -8.69
N LEU A 73 -15.23 1.55 -7.53
CA LEU A 73 -14.44 0.44 -7.00
C LEU A 73 -14.68 -0.86 -7.75
N GLY A 74 -13.66 -1.73 -7.78
CA GLY A 74 -13.81 -3.10 -8.28
C GLY A 74 -14.75 -3.93 -7.40
N LYS A 75 -14.75 -3.68 -6.08
CA LYS A 75 -15.71 -4.24 -5.11
C LYS A 75 -15.78 -3.34 -3.89
N ALA A 76 -16.96 -3.12 -3.37
CA ALA A 76 -17.19 -2.53 -2.06
C ALA A 76 -18.14 -3.41 -1.25
N GLY A 77 -17.73 -3.76 -0.03
CA GLY A 77 -18.57 -4.45 0.94
C GLY A 77 -19.64 -3.53 1.53
N ARG A 78 -20.43 -4.05 2.45
CA ARG A 78 -21.47 -3.29 3.15
C ARG A 78 -20.89 -2.46 4.26
N GLY A 79 -21.41 -1.25 4.46
CA GLY A 79 -21.03 -0.39 5.58
C GLY A 79 -19.61 0.17 5.49
N VAL A 80 -19.04 0.28 4.30
CA VAL A 80 -17.73 0.90 4.09
C VAL A 80 -17.85 2.42 4.33
N THR A 81 -16.90 2.97 5.08
CA THR A 81 -16.84 4.39 5.40
C THR A 81 -15.62 5.04 4.75
N PHE A 82 -15.82 6.21 4.12
CA PHE A 82 -14.74 6.99 3.52
C PHE A 82 -14.70 8.39 4.13
N GLY A 83 -13.54 8.77 4.67
CA GLY A 83 -13.24 10.11 5.16
C GLY A 83 -13.19 11.17 4.06
N VAL A 84 -13.09 12.43 4.45
CA VAL A 84 -12.96 13.55 3.50
C VAL A 84 -11.61 13.51 2.80
N GLY A 85 -11.56 13.93 1.54
CA GLY A 85 -10.33 14.05 0.78
C GLY A 85 -9.65 12.72 0.41
N VAL A 86 -10.35 11.58 0.54
CA VAL A 86 -9.80 10.28 0.10
C VAL A 86 -9.61 10.27 -1.40
N ILE A 87 -8.38 9.95 -1.83
CA ILE A 87 -7.96 9.89 -3.23
C ILE A 87 -7.97 8.44 -3.69
N LEU A 88 -8.62 8.18 -4.81
CA LEU A 88 -8.67 6.86 -5.44
C LEU A 88 -8.01 6.93 -6.83
N ARG A 89 -6.99 6.11 -7.06
CA ARG A 89 -6.39 5.95 -8.38
C ARG A 89 -6.51 4.50 -8.83
N HIS A 90 -6.86 4.28 -10.09
CA HIS A 90 -7.22 2.97 -10.64
C HIS A 90 -8.27 2.25 -9.77
N PRO A 91 -9.38 2.94 -9.41
CA PRO A 91 -10.31 2.44 -8.39
C PRO A 91 -10.94 1.10 -8.74
N HIS A 92 -11.05 0.76 -10.01
CA HIS A 92 -11.56 -0.54 -10.46
C HIS A 92 -10.68 -1.74 -10.00
N LYS A 93 -9.45 -1.47 -9.55
CA LYS A 93 -8.54 -2.46 -8.96
C LYS A 93 -8.52 -2.42 -7.42
N ILE A 94 -9.41 -1.65 -6.79
CA ILE A 94 -9.54 -1.58 -5.33
C ILE A 94 -10.76 -2.42 -4.91
N ARG A 95 -10.56 -3.33 -3.98
CA ARG A 95 -11.59 -4.20 -3.42
C ARG A 95 -11.61 -4.05 -1.91
N LEU A 96 -12.76 -3.73 -1.36
CA LEU A 96 -12.96 -3.53 0.08
C LEU A 96 -13.98 -4.55 0.61
N GLY A 97 -13.68 -5.12 1.76
CA GLY A 97 -14.58 -5.97 2.52
C GLY A 97 -15.67 -5.17 3.26
N ASP A 98 -16.49 -5.88 4.04
CA ASP A 98 -17.56 -5.27 4.84
C ASP A 98 -16.95 -4.41 5.97
N GLN A 99 -17.59 -3.27 6.27
CA GLN A 99 -17.26 -2.40 7.40
C GLN A 99 -15.81 -1.88 7.43
N VAL A 100 -15.16 -1.78 6.26
CA VAL A 100 -13.84 -1.14 6.14
C VAL A 100 -13.99 0.36 6.38
N VAL A 101 -13.03 0.92 7.10
CA VAL A 101 -12.94 2.37 7.31
C VAL A 101 -11.66 2.89 6.64
N ILE A 102 -11.82 3.80 5.69
CA ILE A 102 -10.74 4.58 5.09
C ILE A 102 -10.89 6.01 5.61
N ASP A 103 -9.98 6.43 6.49
CA ASP A 103 -10.04 7.72 7.19
C ASP A 103 -9.65 8.89 6.26
N ASP A 104 -9.68 10.10 6.76
CA ASP A 104 -9.50 11.34 6.01
C ASP A 104 -8.14 11.39 5.28
N TYR A 105 -8.15 11.94 4.07
CA TYR A 105 -6.98 12.23 3.24
C TYR A 105 -6.11 11.00 2.90
N CYS A 106 -6.64 9.80 3.00
CA CYS A 106 -5.96 8.60 2.53
C CYS A 106 -5.83 8.60 1.00
N CYS A 107 -4.74 8.01 0.49
CA CYS A 107 -4.54 7.78 -0.93
C CYS A 107 -4.43 6.28 -1.22
N LEU A 108 -5.37 5.74 -1.99
CA LEU A 108 -5.35 4.38 -2.49
C LEU A 108 -5.00 4.40 -3.98
N ASP A 109 -3.74 4.16 -4.30
CA ASP A 109 -3.20 4.14 -5.67
C ASP A 109 -2.93 2.70 -6.11
N ALA A 110 -3.91 2.08 -6.79
CA ALA A 110 -3.83 0.71 -7.27
C ALA A 110 -3.18 0.59 -8.67
N LYS A 111 -2.35 1.57 -9.05
CA LYS A 111 -1.75 1.65 -10.37
C LYS A 111 -0.82 0.47 -10.69
N GLY A 112 -0.96 -0.04 -11.90
CA GLY A 112 -0.12 -1.08 -12.48
C GLY A 112 -0.74 -1.64 -13.76
N THR A 113 0.04 -2.34 -14.57
CA THR A 113 -0.43 -3.01 -15.79
C THR A 113 -1.10 -4.34 -15.46
N ASP A 114 -0.38 -5.26 -14.85
CA ASP A 114 -0.80 -6.66 -14.65
C ASP A 114 -1.14 -7.00 -13.20
N ASN A 115 -1.04 -6.03 -12.30
CA ASN A 115 -1.33 -6.23 -10.89
C ASN A 115 -2.84 -6.37 -10.62
N ARG A 116 -3.18 -7.04 -9.52
CA ARG A 116 -4.55 -7.15 -9.02
C ARG A 116 -4.99 -5.89 -8.28
N GLY A 117 -4.04 -5.13 -7.75
CA GLY A 117 -4.25 -3.86 -7.07
C GLY A 117 -4.29 -3.97 -5.55
N ILE A 118 -5.31 -3.36 -4.93
CA ILE A 118 -5.47 -3.26 -3.48
C ILE A 118 -6.67 -4.08 -3.03
N ASP A 119 -6.44 -5.03 -2.13
CA ASP A 119 -7.47 -5.79 -1.43
C ASP A 119 -7.44 -5.47 0.06
N ILE A 120 -8.56 -5.02 0.63
CA ILE A 120 -8.69 -4.73 2.06
C ILE A 120 -9.81 -5.58 2.65
N GLY A 121 -9.45 -6.42 3.62
CA GLY A 121 -10.36 -7.35 4.32
C GLY A 121 -11.38 -6.63 5.20
N ALA A 122 -12.41 -7.37 5.60
CA ALA A 122 -13.51 -6.84 6.40
C ALA A 122 -13.01 -6.23 7.74
N ARG A 123 -13.66 -5.16 8.19
CA ARG A 123 -13.40 -4.47 9.47
C ARG A 123 -11.97 -3.94 9.62
N ALA A 124 -11.20 -3.85 8.53
CA ALA A 124 -9.91 -3.19 8.56
C ALA A 124 -10.08 -1.67 8.68
N PHE A 125 -9.13 -1.04 9.36
CA PHE A 125 -9.04 0.41 9.53
C PHE A 125 -7.77 0.93 8.86
N VAL A 126 -7.93 1.96 8.01
CA VAL A 126 -6.82 2.68 7.37
C VAL A 126 -6.87 4.12 7.86
N GLY A 127 -5.95 4.47 8.76
CA GLY A 127 -5.90 5.76 9.43
C GLY A 127 -5.53 6.91 8.50
N ARG A 128 -5.89 8.12 8.89
CA ARG A 128 -5.75 9.35 8.07
C ARG A 128 -4.35 9.55 7.50
N ASN A 129 -4.30 10.19 6.34
CA ASN A 129 -3.08 10.48 5.58
C ASN A 129 -2.27 9.22 5.17
N THR A 130 -2.83 8.03 5.31
CA THR A 130 -2.16 6.79 4.90
C THR A 130 -2.14 6.67 3.38
N ILE A 131 -1.01 6.21 2.85
CA ILE A 131 -0.80 6.01 1.42
C ILE A 131 -0.60 4.52 1.14
N LEU A 132 -1.49 3.93 0.36
CA LEU A 132 -1.34 2.59 -0.20
C LEU A 132 -1.01 2.73 -1.69
N SER A 133 0.22 2.44 -2.09
CA SER A 133 0.70 2.71 -3.45
C SER A 133 1.24 1.46 -4.12
N CYS A 134 0.49 0.94 -5.09
CA CYS A 134 0.94 -0.09 -6.00
C CYS A 134 1.85 0.51 -7.10
N LYS A 135 2.97 -0.16 -7.35
CA LYS A 135 3.89 0.13 -8.47
C LYS A 135 4.07 -1.14 -9.29
N ASN A 136 3.00 -1.58 -9.91
CA ASN A 136 2.82 -2.91 -10.52
C ASN A 136 2.73 -4.07 -9.52
N GLY A 137 2.85 -3.84 -8.22
CA GLY A 137 2.66 -4.86 -7.21
C GLY A 137 1.26 -4.85 -6.62
N ASP A 138 1.00 -5.79 -5.73
CA ASP A 138 -0.26 -5.93 -5.02
C ASP A 138 -0.13 -5.53 -3.56
N ILE A 139 -1.19 -4.96 -3.00
CA ILE A 139 -1.32 -4.72 -1.56
C ILE A 139 -2.52 -5.50 -1.05
N VAL A 140 -2.27 -6.36 -0.08
CA VAL A 140 -3.30 -7.15 0.60
C VAL A 140 -3.27 -6.82 2.08
N ILE A 141 -4.37 -6.28 2.58
CA ILE A 141 -4.59 -6.01 4.01
C ILE A 141 -5.71 -6.91 4.45
N ASP A 142 -5.42 -7.85 5.35
CA ASP A 142 -6.38 -8.84 5.80
C ASP A 142 -7.38 -8.25 6.82
N GLU A 143 -8.34 -9.06 7.22
CA GLU A 143 -9.46 -8.64 8.08
C GLU A 143 -8.97 -8.13 9.46
N GLU A 144 -9.65 -7.11 9.96
CA GLU A 144 -9.40 -6.48 11.26
C GLU A 144 -7.99 -5.88 11.44
N ALA A 145 -7.19 -5.78 10.37
CA ALA A 145 -5.93 -5.07 10.43
C ALA A 145 -6.16 -3.58 10.71
N ASN A 146 -5.32 -2.99 11.54
CA ASN A 146 -5.40 -1.59 11.94
C ASN A 146 -4.11 -0.87 11.56
N LEU A 147 -4.21 0.01 10.56
CA LEU A 147 -3.15 0.90 10.14
C LEU A 147 -3.38 2.28 10.77
N GLY A 148 -2.41 2.73 11.55
CA GLY A 148 -2.41 4.06 12.17
C GLY A 148 -2.34 5.20 11.16
N PHE A 149 -2.06 6.39 11.66
CA PHE A 149 -1.99 7.59 10.79
C PHE A 149 -0.65 7.67 10.06
N ASN A 150 -0.66 8.27 8.86
CA ASN A 150 0.56 8.52 8.09
C ASN A 150 1.38 7.24 7.85
N VAL A 151 0.72 6.11 7.69
CA VAL A 151 1.36 4.86 7.28
C VAL A 151 1.56 4.89 5.77
N GLU A 152 2.70 4.43 5.30
CA GLU A 152 2.97 4.31 3.88
C GLU A 152 3.27 2.86 3.50
N VAL A 153 2.55 2.35 2.52
CA VAL A 153 2.76 1.01 1.95
C VAL A 153 3.04 1.15 0.46
N PHE A 154 4.26 0.86 0.09
CA PHE A 154 4.71 0.83 -1.29
C PHE A 154 4.92 -0.62 -1.74
N SER A 155 4.31 -1.02 -2.87
CA SER A 155 4.41 -2.38 -3.38
C SER A 155 4.81 -2.42 -4.85
N ALA A 156 5.99 -2.96 -5.14
CA ALA A 156 6.45 -3.24 -6.49
C ALA A 156 6.29 -4.72 -6.89
N SER A 157 5.96 -5.61 -5.94
CA SER A 157 5.56 -7.00 -6.19
C SER A 157 4.34 -7.39 -5.35
N ARG A 158 4.52 -7.67 -4.06
CA ARG A 158 3.42 -7.96 -3.15
C ARG A 158 3.77 -7.50 -1.73
N VAL A 159 2.87 -6.75 -1.11
CA VAL A 159 2.91 -6.47 0.34
C VAL A 159 1.65 -7.05 0.96
N ARG A 160 1.82 -7.94 1.94
CA ARG A 160 0.72 -8.51 2.72
C ARG A 160 0.81 -8.06 4.18
N VAL A 161 -0.29 -7.54 4.69
CA VAL A 161 -0.52 -7.26 6.11
C VAL A 161 -1.60 -8.22 6.59
N GLY A 162 -1.24 -9.10 7.51
CA GLY A 162 -2.08 -10.18 8.02
C GLY A 162 -3.23 -9.70 8.89
N LYS A 163 -4.03 -10.67 9.36
CA LYS A 163 -5.22 -10.44 10.20
C LYS A 163 -4.83 -9.83 11.53
N LYS A 164 -5.64 -8.85 11.97
CA LYS A 164 -5.49 -8.20 13.29
C LYS A 164 -4.07 -7.66 13.55
N VAL A 165 -3.33 -7.37 12.49
CA VAL A 165 -2.06 -6.68 12.60
C VAL A 165 -2.31 -5.25 13.08
N LEU A 166 -1.49 -4.78 14.02
CA LEU A 166 -1.48 -3.39 14.46
C LEU A 166 -0.24 -2.68 13.94
N ILE A 167 -0.42 -1.67 13.12
CA ILE A 167 0.64 -0.81 12.61
C ILE A 167 0.47 0.59 13.19
N ALA A 168 1.44 1.03 13.99
CA ALA A 168 1.41 2.37 14.58
C ALA A 168 1.79 3.44 13.54
N ALA A 169 1.58 4.70 13.90
CA ALA A 169 1.74 5.84 13.01
C ALA A 169 3.17 5.98 12.43
N TYR A 170 3.25 6.56 11.22
CA TYR A 170 4.50 6.86 10.51
C TYR A 170 5.34 5.61 10.16
N THR A 171 4.74 4.45 10.12
CA THR A 171 5.41 3.21 9.68
C THR A 171 5.46 3.16 8.15
N TYR A 172 6.61 2.70 7.61
CA TYR A 172 6.83 2.57 6.18
C TYR A 172 7.14 1.12 5.78
N LEU A 173 6.30 0.55 4.92
CA LEU A 173 6.53 -0.75 4.28
C LEU A 173 6.98 -0.51 2.84
N VAL A 174 8.28 -0.68 2.55
CA VAL A 174 8.87 -0.40 1.24
C VAL A 174 9.17 -1.69 0.48
N GLY A 175 8.17 -2.20 -0.26
CA GLY A 175 8.24 -3.46 -1.01
C GLY A 175 8.79 -3.27 -2.43
N GLY A 176 10.04 -2.89 -2.52
CA GLY A 176 10.81 -2.73 -3.75
C GLY A 176 12.04 -1.90 -3.52
N ASP A 177 13.10 -2.19 -4.28
CA ASP A 177 14.39 -1.54 -4.13
C ASP A 177 15.03 -1.26 -5.50
N HIS A 178 16.01 -0.39 -5.53
CA HIS A 178 16.84 -0.13 -6.72
C HIS A 178 18.10 -1.01 -6.72
N LEU A 179 18.51 -1.43 -7.91
CA LEU A 179 19.83 -2.00 -8.10
C LEU A 179 20.86 -0.87 -8.02
N TYR A 180 21.98 -1.10 -7.30
CA TYR A 180 23.00 -0.08 -7.04
C TYR A 180 24.42 -0.60 -7.12
N ASP A 181 24.61 -1.85 -7.60
CA ASP A 181 25.93 -2.49 -7.60
C ASP A 181 26.93 -1.89 -8.61
N ARG A 182 26.42 -1.20 -9.64
CA ARG A 182 27.24 -0.54 -10.65
C ARG A 182 27.55 0.89 -10.25
N THR A 183 28.81 1.28 -10.41
CA THR A 183 29.30 2.64 -10.09
C THR A 183 29.51 3.50 -11.34
N ASP A 184 29.39 2.92 -12.52
CA ASP A 184 29.61 3.56 -13.82
C ASP A 184 28.33 4.18 -14.42
N ILE A 185 27.17 3.89 -13.85
CA ILE A 185 25.89 4.48 -14.23
C ILE A 185 25.09 4.90 -12.99
N PRO A 186 24.19 5.91 -13.09
CA PRO A 186 23.32 6.32 -12.00
C PRO A 186 22.43 5.17 -11.51
N VAL A 187 22.10 5.15 -10.21
CA VAL A 187 21.19 4.15 -9.61
C VAL A 187 19.84 4.09 -10.33
N LEU A 188 19.33 5.25 -10.79
CA LEU A 188 18.07 5.34 -11.53
C LEU A 188 18.06 4.48 -12.80
N ASP A 189 19.23 4.30 -13.44
CA ASP A 189 19.38 3.58 -14.70
C ASP A 189 19.75 2.10 -14.52
N GLN A 190 19.97 1.63 -13.29
CA GLN A 190 20.38 0.26 -13.00
C GLN A 190 19.23 -0.73 -12.92
N GLY A 191 17.98 -0.24 -12.85
CA GLY A 191 16.80 -1.07 -12.69
C GLY A 191 16.37 -1.26 -11.23
N ARG A 192 15.47 -2.20 -10.99
CA ARG A 192 14.84 -2.41 -9.69
C ARG A 192 14.71 -3.90 -9.38
N THR A 193 14.56 -4.20 -8.10
CA THR A 193 14.17 -5.53 -7.61
C THR A 193 12.96 -5.38 -6.68
N ALA A 194 12.14 -6.42 -6.59
CA ALA A 194 11.01 -6.45 -5.67
C ALA A 194 10.73 -7.90 -5.27
N ARG A 195 11.00 -8.22 -4.02
CA ARG A 195 10.76 -9.53 -3.40
C ARG A 195 9.46 -9.59 -2.64
N GLY A 196 8.98 -8.41 -2.19
CA GLY A 196 7.77 -8.24 -1.42
C GLY A 196 8.00 -8.23 0.09
N ILE A 197 6.90 -7.98 0.82
CA ILE A 197 6.89 -7.92 2.29
C ILE A 197 5.73 -8.75 2.80
N GLU A 198 5.98 -9.48 3.89
CA GLU A 198 4.94 -10.15 4.66
C GLU A 198 4.98 -9.69 6.12
N VAL A 199 3.87 -9.17 6.61
CA VAL A 199 3.59 -8.98 8.04
C VAL A 199 2.51 -9.99 8.41
N ALA A 200 2.89 -11.03 9.16
CA ALA A 200 2.01 -12.13 9.51
C ALA A 200 0.95 -11.72 10.54
N ASP A 201 -0.03 -12.58 10.78
CA ASP A 201 -1.19 -12.30 11.61
C ASP A 201 -0.80 -11.88 13.04
N HIS A 202 -1.56 -10.95 13.63
CA HIS A 202 -1.42 -10.45 15.00
C HIS A 202 -0.10 -9.72 15.31
N ALA A 203 0.77 -9.49 14.33
CA ALA A 203 2.00 -8.74 14.56
C ALA A 203 1.71 -7.29 14.96
N TRP A 204 2.61 -6.69 15.72
CA TRP A 204 2.55 -5.28 16.10
C TRP A 204 3.82 -4.56 15.65
N LEU A 205 3.66 -3.56 14.80
CA LEU A 205 4.71 -2.63 14.37
C LEU A 205 4.56 -1.32 15.15
N GLY A 206 5.56 -0.95 15.93
CA GLY A 206 5.63 0.32 16.66
C GLY A 206 5.73 1.50 15.69
N ALA A 207 5.58 2.72 16.22
CA ALA A 207 5.67 3.94 15.42
C ALA A 207 7.04 4.09 14.74
N HIS A 208 7.05 4.68 13.53
CA HIS A 208 8.27 4.92 12.74
C HIS A 208 9.08 3.65 12.39
N VAL A 209 8.45 2.48 12.39
CA VAL A 209 9.10 1.27 11.90
C VAL A 209 9.25 1.34 10.38
N VAL A 210 10.39 0.89 9.87
CA VAL A 210 10.62 0.69 8.44
C VAL A 210 10.78 -0.81 8.19
N VAL A 211 10.02 -1.35 7.23
CA VAL A 211 10.16 -2.75 6.77
C VAL A 211 10.63 -2.72 5.33
N THR A 212 11.82 -3.26 5.07
CA THR A 212 12.45 -3.23 3.73
C THR A 212 12.00 -4.40 2.86
N ASP A 213 12.25 -4.28 1.55
CA ASP A 213 11.91 -5.32 0.57
C ASP A 213 12.51 -6.68 0.90
N GLY A 214 11.73 -7.73 0.73
CA GLY A 214 12.09 -9.11 1.05
C GLY A 214 12.05 -9.45 2.53
N SER A 215 11.49 -8.58 3.38
CA SER A 215 11.38 -8.84 4.81
C SER A 215 10.08 -9.54 5.19
N ARG A 216 10.17 -10.33 6.26
CA ARG A 216 9.04 -10.98 6.92
C ARG A 216 8.99 -10.63 8.41
N VAL A 217 7.85 -10.19 8.89
CA VAL A 217 7.55 -10.07 10.32
C VAL A 217 6.63 -11.22 10.68
N GLY A 218 7.09 -12.08 11.59
CA GLY A 218 6.40 -13.31 11.98
C GLY A 218 5.09 -13.07 12.74
N GLN A 219 4.31 -14.14 12.88
CA GLN A 219 3.05 -14.13 13.60
C GLN A 219 3.27 -13.75 15.08
N ASP A 220 2.37 -12.93 15.62
CA ASP A 220 2.46 -12.47 17.01
C ASP A 220 3.79 -11.77 17.36
N ALA A 221 4.61 -11.41 16.40
CA ALA A 221 5.86 -10.67 16.63
C ALA A 221 5.59 -9.19 16.96
N ILE A 222 6.51 -8.58 17.68
CA ILE A 222 6.49 -7.15 18.02
C ILE A 222 7.77 -6.52 17.46
N VAL A 223 7.61 -5.44 16.69
CA VAL A 223 8.72 -4.61 16.25
C VAL A 223 8.66 -3.28 16.98
N GLY A 224 9.68 -2.98 17.76
CA GLY A 224 9.74 -1.76 18.58
C GLY A 224 9.82 -0.50 17.72
N ALA A 225 9.34 0.62 18.27
CA ALA A 225 9.30 1.90 17.57
C ALA A 225 10.68 2.31 17.03
N GLY A 226 10.71 2.91 15.84
CA GLY A 226 11.93 3.36 15.15
C GLY A 226 12.85 2.24 14.64
N ALA A 227 12.45 0.98 14.71
CA ALA A 227 13.26 -0.13 14.21
C ALA A 227 13.23 -0.20 12.68
N VAL A 228 14.32 -0.71 12.08
CA VAL A 228 14.41 -1.01 10.65
C VAL A 228 14.55 -2.53 10.46
N VAL A 229 13.50 -3.15 9.94
CA VAL A 229 13.47 -4.59 9.65
C VAL A 229 14.14 -4.85 8.31
N VAL A 230 15.20 -5.66 8.34
CA VAL A 230 15.92 -6.15 7.18
C VAL A 230 16.00 -7.67 7.27
N GLY A 231 15.20 -8.36 6.47
CA GLY A 231 15.10 -9.82 6.51
C GLY A 231 13.97 -10.31 7.44
N GLU A 232 14.22 -11.33 8.24
CA GLU A 232 13.16 -12.01 9.00
C GLU A 232 13.19 -11.65 10.50
N VAL A 233 12.01 -11.33 11.03
CA VAL A 233 11.69 -11.32 12.47
C VAL A 233 10.85 -12.58 12.73
N PRO A 234 11.32 -13.54 13.56
CA PRO A 234 10.59 -14.78 13.83
C PRO A 234 9.23 -14.57 14.50
N ASP A 235 8.40 -15.60 14.45
CA ASP A 235 7.12 -15.62 15.15
C ASP A 235 7.36 -15.44 16.67
N PHE A 236 6.48 -14.68 17.34
CA PHE A 236 6.53 -14.32 18.76
C PHE A 236 7.78 -13.53 19.19
N ALA A 237 8.68 -13.17 18.31
CA ALA A 237 9.85 -12.39 18.67
C ALA A 237 9.50 -10.92 18.98
N ILE A 238 10.27 -10.32 19.88
CA ILE A 238 10.35 -8.88 20.06
C ILE A 238 11.66 -8.42 19.44
N ALA A 239 11.60 -7.56 18.41
CA ALA A 239 12.76 -7.05 17.71
C ALA A 239 12.82 -5.52 17.80
N THR A 240 14.03 -4.96 17.97
CA THR A 240 14.25 -3.51 18.08
C THR A 240 15.56 -3.12 17.43
N GLY A 241 15.72 -1.83 17.12
CA GLY A 241 16.99 -1.25 16.66
C GLY A 241 17.13 -1.15 15.11
N ILE A 242 18.30 -0.68 14.68
CA ILE A 242 18.66 -0.45 13.27
C ILE A 242 20.02 -1.11 13.01
N PRO A 243 20.07 -2.24 12.27
CA PRO A 243 18.92 -3.07 11.87
C PRO A 243 18.25 -3.74 13.07
N ALA A 244 16.97 -4.09 12.92
CA ALA A 244 16.20 -4.75 13.97
C ALA A 244 16.84 -6.09 14.36
N LYS A 245 17.01 -6.30 15.67
CA LYS A 245 17.53 -7.53 16.27
C LYS A 245 16.51 -8.07 17.27
N VAL A 246 16.36 -9.39 17.28
CA VAL A 246 15.53 -10.05 18.31
C VAL A 246 16.17 -9.85 19.67
N VAL A 247 15.41 -9.30 20.59
CA VAL A 247 15.84 -9.03 21.98
C VAL A 247 15.19 -9.97 22.98
N ARG A 248 14.03 -10.55 22.65
CA ARG A 248 13.28 -11.47 23.51
C ARG A 248 12.25 -12.26 22.70
N ASP A 249 11.88 -13.43 23.18
CA ASP A 249 10.65 -14.12 22.78
C ASP A 249 9.50 -13.72 23.72
N ARG A 250 8.29 -13.46 23.18
CA ARG A 250 7.11 -13.09 23.96
C ARG A 250 6.63 -14.20 24.90
N ARG A 251 6.97 -15.44 24.56
CA ARG A 251 6.63 -16.64 25.35
C ARG A 251 7.51 -16.80 26.58
N ASP A 252 8.68 -16.15 26.59
CA ASP A 252 9.57 -16.12 27.75
C ASP A 252 9.00 -15.15 28.81
N VAL A 253 7.89 -15.52 29.43
CA VAL A 253 7.30 -14.74 30.52
C VAL A 253 8.12 -15.00 31.77
N THR A 254 9.01 -14.08 32.10
CA THR A 254 9.55 -14.03 33.47
C THR A 254 8.47 -13.42 34.36
N VAL A 255 7.82 -14.26 35.17
CA VAL A 255 6.88 -13.87 36.23
C VAL A 255 7.68 -13.22 37.37
#